data_ae20bfa47b709d7a1e409d8318f66846
#
_entry.id   ae20bfa47b709d7a1e409d8318f66846
#
_cell.length_a   1.000
_cell.length_b   1.000
_cell.length_c   1.000
_cell.angle_alpha   90.00
_cell.angle_beta   90.00
_cell.angle_gamma   90.00
#
_symmetry.space_group_name_H-M   'P 1'
#
loop_
_entity.id
_entity.type
_entity.pdbx_description
1 polymer ?
#
loop_
_entity_poly.entity_id
_entity_poly.type
_entity_poly.pdbx_seq_one_letter_code
_entity_poly.pdbx_strand_id
1 'polypeptide(L)'
;MNTRDTILEKLSQAFAPSRLEVVDESHHHAGHAGHREGGESHFRLHIVSEAFRGKSRVERHRMVNETLAAELKGGVHALAIHASAPGENGA
;
A
#
# COMPACT_ATOMS: atom_id res chain seq x y z
N MET A 1 -8.92 6.80 -13.37
CA MET A 1 -7.93 6.60 -12.31
C MET A 1 -7.88 5.12 -11.98
N ASN A 2 -6.70 4.53 -11.98
CA ASN A 2 -6.57 3.10 -11.70
C ASN A 2 -6.42 2.85 -10.19
N THR A 3 -6.37 1.60 -9.80
CA THR A 3 -6.27 1.23 -8.38
C THR A 3 -5.02 1.79 -7.71
N ARG A 4 -3.89 1.74 -8.42
CA ARG A 4 -2.64 2.30 -7.92
C ARG A 4 -2.78 3.79 -7.60
N ASP A 5 -3.38 4.53 -8.51
CA ASP A 5 -3.57 5.98 -8.32
C ASP A 5 -4.53 6.26 -7.16
N THR A 6 -5.55 5.43 -7.01
CA THR A 6 -6.49 5.56 -5.90
C THR A 6 -5.78 5.33 -4.56
N ILE A 7 -4.93 4.31 -4.49
CA ILE A 7 -4.14 4.02 -3.29
C ILE A 7 -3.23 5.19 -2.96
N LEU A 8 -2.52 5.70 -3.96
CA LEU A 8 -1.64 6.86 -3.78
C LEU A 8 -2.39 8.05 -3.22
N GLU A 9 -3.53 8.36 -3.79
CA GLU A 9 -4.33 9.50 -3.36
C GLU A 9 -4.83 9.34 -1.93
N LYS A 10 -5.38 8.19 -1.60
CA LYS A 10 -5.91 7.95 -0.26
C LYS A 10 -4.84 8.00 0.80
N LEU A 11 -3.69 7.40 0.54
CA LEU A 11 -2.60 7.40 1.50
C LEU A 11 -1.99 8.79 1.65
N SER A 12 -1.90 9.55 0.55
CA SER A 12 -1.39 10.91 0.59
C SER A 12 -2.27 11.80 1.45
N GLN A 13 -3.58 11.67 1.31
CA GLN A 13 -4.52 12.47 2.09
C GLN A 13 -4.59 12.06 3.55
N ALA A 14 -4.53 10.76 3.82
CA ALA A 14 -4.69 10.26 5.18
C ALA A 14 -3.45 10.48 6.05
N PHE A 15 -2.26 10.39 5.47
CA PHE A 15 -1.01 10.35 6.25
C PHE A 15 -0.04 11.47 5.96
N ALA A 16 -0.28 12.28 4.92
CA ALA A 16 0.64 13.33 4.51
C ALA A 16 2.11 12.86 4.53
N PRO A 17 2.42 11.78 3.82
CA PRO A 17 3.73 11.15 3.95
C PRO A 17 4.84 11.99 3.35
N SER A 18 6.04 11.88 3.94
CA SER A 18 7.23 12.48 3.36
C SER A 18 7.77 11.64 2.21
N ARG A 19 7.37 10.35 2.17
CA ARG A 19 7.72 9.45 1.08
C ARG A 19 6.59 8.45 0.89
N LEU A 20 6.22 8.23 -0.36
CA LEU A 20 5.18 7.25 -0.67
C LEU A 20 5.49 6.60 -2.01
N GLU A 21 5.53 5.28 -2.01
CA GLU A 21 5.79 4.51 -3.20
C GLU A 21 4.82 3.36 -3.25
N VAL A 22 4.12 3.20 -4.35
CA VAL A 22 3.18 2.10 -4.56
C VAL A 22 3.58 1.38 -5.83
N VAL A 23 3.87 0.10 -5.70
CA VAL A 23 4.30 -0.73 -6.83
C VAL A 23 3.23 -1.78 -7.09
N ASP A 24 2.78 -1.84 -8.33
CA ASP A 24 1.85 -2.89 -8.77
C ASP A 24 2.68 -4.11 -9.14
N GLU A 25 2.58 -5.16 -8.35
CA GLU A 25 3.32 -6.39 -8.58
C GLU A 25 2.50 -7.47 -9.27
N SER A 26 1.29 -7.14 -9.68
CA SER A 26 0.39 -8.12 -10.31
C SER A 26 1.00 -8.75 -11.55
N HIS A 27 1.77 -7.98 -12.31
CA HIS A 27 2.40 -8.49 -13.53
C HIS A 27 3.49 -9.52 -13.26
N HIS A 28 4.00 -9.62 -12.04
CA HIS A 28 4.96 -10.66 -11.68
C HIS A 28 4.34 -12.06 -11.77
N HIS A 29 3.02 -12.11 -11.81
CA HIS A 29 2.29 -13.36 -11.91
C HIS A 29 1.82 -13.62 -13.35
N ALA A 30 2.12 -12.74 -14.28
CA ALA A 30 1.75 -12.89 -15.67
C ALA A 30 2.38 -14.15 -16.25
N GLY A 31 1.63 -14.88 -17.05
CA GLY A 31 2.09 -16.12 -17.62
C GLY A 31 1.74 -17.36 -16.80
N HIS A 32 1.30 -17.18 -15.59
CA HIS A 32 0.81 -18.29 -14.77
C HIS A 32 -0.64 -18.60 -15.15
N ALA A 33 -1.01 -19.86 -15.02
CA ALA A 33 -2.40 -20.25 -15.21
C ALA A 33 -3.26 -19.47 -14.21
N GLY A 34 -4.34 -18.88 -14.69
CA GLY A 34 -5.20 -18.09 -13.83
C GLY A 34 -4.80 -16.63 -13.68
N HIS A 35 -3.76 -16.21 -14.41
CA HIS A 35 -3.38 -14.81 -14.45
C HIS A 35 -4.59 -13.93 -14.77
N ARG A 36 -4.78 -12.89 -13.99
CA ARG A 36 -5.89 -11.98 -14.20
C ARG A 36 -5.50 -10.88 -15.16
N GLU A 37 -6.40 -10.63 -16.09
CA GLU A 37 -6.21 -9.55 -17.03
C GLU A 37 -6.25 -8.21 -16.29
N GLY A 38 -5.36 -7.32 -16.65
CA GLY A 38 -5.31 -6.00 -16.09
C GLY A 38 -4.52 -5.86 -14.80
N GLY A 39 -4.15 -6.94 -14.17
CA GLY A 39 -3.38 -6.88 -12.93
C GLY A 39 -4.13 -6.23 -11.80
N GLU A 40 -3.47 -5.33 -11.07
CA GLU A 40 -4.04 -4.51 -10.01
C GLU A 40 -4.57 -5.31 -8.81
N SER A 41 -4.06 -6.51 -8.57
CA SER A 41 -4.48 -7.35 -7.46
C SER A 41 -3.42 -7.51 -6.39
N HIS A 42 -2.16 -7.21 -6.70
CA HIS A 42 -1.03 -7.38 -5.78
C HIS A 42 -0.20 -6.11 -5.77
N PHE A 43 -0.07 -5.51 -4.60
CA PHE A 43 0.66 -4.25 -4.47
C PHE A 43 1.66 -4.32 -3.34
N ARG A 44 2.75 -3.58 -3.51
CA ARG A 44 3.71 -3.34 -2.45
C ARG A 44 3.78 -1.84 -2.23
N LEU A 45 3.74 -1.41 -0.97
CA LEU A 45 3.84 0.00 -0.69
C LEU A 45 4.89 0.29 0.38
N HIS A 46 5.54 1.43 0.20
CA HIS A 46 6.47 1.98 1.16
C HIS A 46 5.95 3.37 1.52
N ILE A 47 5.68 3.59 2.78
CA ILE A 47 5.14 4.86 3.23
C ILE A 47 5.90 5.33 4.47
N VAL A 48 6.33 6.59 4.44
CA VAL A 48 7.03 7.23 5.55
C VAL A 48 6.18 8.41 6.00
N SER A 49 5.73 8.37 7.25
CA SER A 49 4.86 9.42 7.77
C SER A 49 5.04 9.57 9.28
N GLU A 50 4.97 10.82 9.74
CA GLU A 50 4.97 11.11 11.18
C GLU A 50 3.81 10.45 11.91
N ALA A 51 2.72 10.16 11.20
CA ALA A 51 1.55 9.50 11.77
C ALA A 51 1.88 8.13 12.36
N PHE A 52 2.98 7.53 11.90
CA PHE A 52 3.39 6.20 12.38
C PHE A 52 4.34 6.24 13.57
N ARG A 53 4.79 7.41 13.96
CA ARG A 53 5.76 7.53 15.05
C ARG A 53 5.12 7.02 16.34
N GLY A 54 5.86 6.15 17.04
CA GLY A 54 5.37 5.58 18.31
C GLY A 54 4.36 4.46 18.14
N LYS A 55 4.02 4.10 16.91
CA LYS A 55 3.06 3.03 16.65
C LYS A 55 3.79 1.71 16.42
N SER A 56 3.18 0.60 16.86
CA SER A 56 3.72 -0.72 16.60
C SER A 56 3.54 -1.06 15.11
N ARG A 57 4.25 -2.09 14.68
CA ARG A 57 4.10 -2.58 13.31
C ARG A 57 2.65 -2.98 13.00
N VAL A 58 2.02 -3.65 13.93
CA VAL A 58 0.62 -4.08 13.78
C VAL A 58 -0.31 -2.87 13.66
N GLU A 59 -0.09 -1.86 14.50
CA GLU A 59 -0.91 -0.65 14.46
C GLU A 59 -0.76 0.08 13.14
N ARG A 60 0.47 0.19 12.63
CA ARG A 60 0.73 0.85 11.34
C ARG A 60 0.01 0.14 10.20
N HIS A 61 0.10 -1.19 10.18
CA HIS A 61 -0.58 -1.99 9.17
C HIS A 61 -2.10 -1.83 9.26
N ARG A 62 -2.62 -1.79 10.48
CA ARG A 62 -4.05 -1.58 10.68
C ARG A 62 -4.50 -0.23 10.15
N MET A 63 -3.74 0.81 10.42
CA MET A 63 -4.05 2.17 9.94
C MET A 63 -4.13 2.21 8.42
N VAL A 64 -3.16 1.58 7.75
CA VAL A 64 -3.15 1.52 6.29
C VAL A 64 -4.33 0.69 5.77
N ASN A 65 -4.57 -0.47 6.37
CA ASN A 65 -5.65 -1.36 5.94
C ASN A 65 -7.01 -0.69 6.08
N GLU A 66 -7.22 0.07 7.14
CA GLU A 66 -8.48 0.80 7.34
C GLU A 66 -8.67 1.86 6.26
N THR A 67 -7.59 2.56 5.91
CA THR A 67 -7.64 3.58 4.86
C THR A 67 -7.96 2.97 3.50
N LEU A 68 -7.48 1.77 3.25
CA LEU A 68 -7.65 1.09 1.97
C LEU A 68 -8.73 -0.01 1.99
N ALA A 69 -9.63 0.05 2.97
CA ALA A 69 -10.62 -1.01 3.16
C ALA A 69 -11.44 -1.28 1.89
N ALA A 70 -11.83 -0.23 1.17
CA ALA A 70 -12.63 -0.39 -0.04
C ALA A 70 -11.85 -1.14 -1.12
N GLU A 71 -10.59 -0.82 -1.29
CA GLU A 71 -9.74 -1.46 -2.28
C GLU A 71 -9.49 -2.93 -1.93
N LEU A 72 -9.29 -3.20 -0.64
CA LEU A 72 -9.06 -4.57 -0.18
C LEU A 72 -10.29 -5.46 -0.41
N LYS A 73 -11.48 -4.89 -0.29
CA LYS A 73 -12.71 -5.61 -0.58
C LYS A 73 -12.97 -5.72 -2.08
N GLY A 74 -12.47 -4.77 -2.84
CA GLY A 74 -12.81 -4.61 -4.25
C GLY A 74 -11.89 -5.32 -5.24
N GLY A 75 -10.92 -6.08 -4.78
CA GLY A 75 -10.10 -6.83 -5.71
C GLY A 75 -8.61 -6.86 -5.43
N VAL A 76 -8.14 -6.08 -4.47
CA VAL A 76 -6.74 -6.16 -4.06
C VAL A 76 -6.60 -7.39 -3.17
N HIS A 77 -5.89 -8.40 -3.65
CA HIS A 77 -5.77 -9.68 -2.95
C HIS A 77 -4.58 -9.73 -2.02
N ALA A 78 -3.53 -9.00 -2.32
CA ALA A 78 -2.34 -8.99 -1.50
C ALA A 78 -1.76 -7.59 -1.43
N LEU A 79 -1.38 -7.18 -0.23
CA LEU A 79 -0.83 -5.87 0.00
C LEU A 79 0.34 -5.99 0.97
N ALA A 80 1.55 -5.78 0.46
CA ALA A 80 2.75 -5.75 1.29
C ALA A 80 2.97 -4.31 1.73
N ILE A 81 3.05 -4.10 3.05
CA ILE A 81 3.12 -2.76 3.63
C ILE A 81 4.43 -2.59 4.37
N HIS A 82 5.15 -1.54 4.00
CA HIS A 82 6.35 -1.10 4.72
C HIS A 82 6.08 0.32 5.20
N ALA A 83 5.73 0.46 6.47
CA ALA A 83 5.36 1.75 7.07
C ALA A 83 6.39 2.15 8.11
N SER A 84 6.91 3.36 7.99
CA SER A 84 7.94 3.89 8.89
C SER A 84 7.64 5.33 9.25
N ALA A 85 8.20 5.78 10.36
CA ALA A 85 8.25 7.20 10.66
C ALA A 85 9.58 7.76 10.15
N PRO A 86 9.66 9.07 9.87
CA PRO A 86 10.90 9.68 9.40
C PRO A 86 12.07 9.38 10.34
N GLY A 87 13.20 8.99 9.77
CA GLY A 87 14.39 8.68 10.53
C GLY A 87 14.52 7.23 10.98
N GLU A 88 13.51 6.41 10.77
CA GLU A 88 13.55 4.99 11.12
C GLU A 88 14.08 4.17 9.95
N ASN A 89 14.93 3.18 10.25
CA ASN A 89 15.33 2.14 9.28
C ASN A 89 15.59 2.66 7.85
N GLY A 90 16.31 3.75 7.71
CA GLY A 90 16.60 4.31 6.40
C GLY A 90 15.49 5.15 5.80
N ALA A 91 14.47 5.41 6.55
CA ALA A 91 13.37 6.25 6.09
C ALA A 91 13.78 7.74 6.05
#